data_b9a1aa6f6c56612d7ff8a191ac48a206
#
_entry.id   b9a1aa6f6c56612d7ff8a191ac48a206
#
_cell.length_a   1.000
_cell.length_b   1.000
_cell.length_c   1.000
_cell.angle_alpha   90.00
_cell.angle_beta   90.00
_cell.angle_gamma   90.00
#
_symmetry.space_group_name_H-M   'P 1'
#
loop_
_entity.id
_entity.type
_entity.pdbx_description
1 polymer ?
#
loop_
_entity_poly.entity_id
_entity_poly.type
_entity_poly.pdbx_seq_one_letter_code
_entity_poly.pdbx_strand_id
1 'polypeptide(L)'
;IYLALTLYALHQQGHTLPGDDMNRQGVGLGQAVRRLVPQGEDPADSSIQRRFNALATAAQTREIAQHLRGMIQLLRAAEVPLGYAQLAKDLFYLQFPDSASQVRLRWGQDFYAIPSENDQIEEETNYG
;
A
#
# COMPACT_ATOMS: atom_id res chain seq x y z
N ILE A 1 -6.76 4.72 13.86
CA ILE A 1 -5.48 4.55 14.56
C ILE A 1 -5.30 3.10 15.04
N TYR A 2 -6.31 2.56 15.70
CA TYR A 2 -6.23 1.18 16.22
C TYR A 2 -6.00 0.17 15.10
N LEU A 3 -6.75 0.28 14.01
CA LEU A 3 -6.59 -0.63 12.86
C LEU A 3 -5.19 -0.52 12.26
N ALA A 4 -4.68 0.71 12.08
CA ALA A 4 -3.35 0.91 11.53
C ALA A 4 -2.27 0.27 12.41
N LEU A 5 -2.39 0.40 13.74
CA LEU A 5 -1.45 -0.23 14.68
C LEU A 5 -1.51 -1.75 14.60
N THR A 6 -2.72 -2.30 14.50
CA THR A 6 -2.91 -3.76 14.39
C THR A 6 -2.29 -4.28 13.10
N LEU A 7 -2.47 -3.56 12.00
CA LEU A 7 -1.90 -3.93 10.70
C LEU A 7 -0.37 -3.82 10.72
N TYR A 8 0.17 -2.79 11.35
CA TYR A 8 1.61 -2.65 11.51
C TYR A 8 2.20 -3.84 12.28
N ALA A 9 1.55 -4.22 13.38
CA ALA A 9 2.00 -5.36 14.18
C ALA A 9 2.02 -6.65 13.35
N LEU A 10 0.99 -6.86 12.53
CA LEU A 10 0.93 -8.01 11.62
C LEU A 10 2.07 -7.96 10.59
N HIS A 11 2.30 -6.79 9.99
CA HIS A 11 3.31 -6.60 8.96
C HIS A 11 4.72 -6.81 9.52
N GLN A 12 4.94 -6.46 10.77
CA GLN A 12 6.23 -6.56 11.44
C GLN A 12 6.56 -7.99 11.93
N GLN A 13 5.58 -8.89 11.97
CA GLN A 13 5.81 -10.26 12.42
C GLN A 13 6.93 -10.93 11.61
N GLY A 14 7.90 -11.51 12.29
CA GLY A 14 9.03 -12.18 11.65
C GLY A 14 10.15 -11.24 11.20
N HIS A 15 9.98 -9.94 11.34
CA HIS A 15 10.98 -8.95 10.98
C HIS A 15 11.58 -8.34 12.26
N THR A 16 12.89 -8.21 12.29
CA THR A 16 13.59 -7.64 13.43
C THR A 16 14.07 -6.23 13.13
N LEU A 17 13.90 -5.34 14.13
CA LEU A 17 14.41 -3.98 14.04
C LEU A 17 15.91 -3.98 14.40
N PRO A 18 16.68 -2.98 13.90
CA PRO A 18 16.27 -1.82 13.11
C PRO A 18 16.28 -2.01 11.59
N GLY A 19 16.86 -3.06 11.04
CA GLY A 19 17.04 -3.21 9.60
C GLY A 19 15.79 -3.57 8.82
N ASP A 20 14.81 -4.19 9.49
CA ASP A 20 13.63 -4.78 8.87
C ASP A 20 12.33 -4.07 9.28
N ASP A 21 12.38 -2.76 9.51
CA ASP A 21 11.17 -2.02 9.86
C ASP A 21 10.24 -1.95 8.66
N MET A 22 9.02 -2.48 8.83
CA MET A 22 7.99 -2.47 7.79
C MET A 22 7.23 -1.14 7.74
N ASN A 23 7.56 -0.18 8.60
CA ASN A 23 7.04 1.17 8.50
C ASN A 23 8.06 2.06 7.77
N ARG A 24 7.68 2.60 6.62
CA ARG A 24 8.54 3.51 5.86
C ARG A 24 7.75 4.74 5.47
N GLN A 25 8.14 5.88 6.03
CA GLN A 25 7.51 7.17 5.72
C GLN A 25 7.62 7.46 4.22
N GLY A 26 6.55 7.99 3.64
CA GLY A 26 6.51 8.35 2.23
C GLY A 26 6.05 7.26 1.28
N VAL A 27 5.87 6.03 1.77
CA VAL A 27 5.37 4.93 0.94
C VAL A 27 3.87 4.80 1.13
N GLY A 28 3.09 5.23 0.14
CA GLY A 28 1.64 5.09 0.15
C GLY A 28 1.20 3.66 -0.14
N LEU A 29 -0.07 3.37 0.19
CA LEU A 29 -0.63 2.02 -0.01
C LEU A 29 -0.59 1.61 -1.48
N GLY A 30 -1.01 2.48 -2.40
CA GLY A 30 -0.99 2.16 -3.83
C GLY A 30 0.41 1.86 -4.34
N GLN A 31 1.40 2.63 -3.89
CA GLN A 31 2.81 2.40 -4.26
C GLN A 31 3.31 1.06 -3.73
N ALA A 32 3.01 0.73 -2.47
CA ALA A 32 3.45 -0.53 -1.87
C ALA A 32 2.82 -1.72 -2.59
N VAL A 33 1.51 -1.67 -2.86
CA VAL A 33 0.79 -2.75 -3.54
C VAL A 33 1.30 -2.93 -4.97
N ARG A 34 1.66 -1.83 -5.65
CA ARG A 34 2.24 -1.89 -6.99
C ARG A 34 3.50 -2.75 -7.02
N ARG A 35 4.30 -2.73 -5.98
CA ARG A 35 5.51 -3.53 -5.90
C ARG A 35 5.26 -5.03 -5.80
N LEU A 36 4.02 -5.44 -5.50
CA LEU A 36 3.63 -6.85 -5.49
C LEU A 36 3.37 -7.39 -6.90
N VAL A 37 3.18 -6.53 -7.89
CA VAL A 37 2.96 -6.96 -9.28
C VAL A 37 4.29 -7.45 -9.85
N PRO A 38 4.35 -8.70 -10.39
CA PRO A 38 5.59 -9.21 -10.96
C PRO A 38 6.10 -8.34 -12.10
N GLN A 39 7.42 -8.26 -12.23
CA GLN A 39 8.04 -7.52 -13.31
C GLN A 39 7.62 -8.09 -14.68
N GLY A 40 7.31 -7.21 -15.61
CA GLY A 40 6.85 -7.58 -16.93
C GLY A 40 5.37 -7.86 -17.05
N GLU A 41 4.65 -7.92 -15.92
CA GLU A 41 3.19 -8.07 -15.92
C GLU A 41 2.53 -6.69 -15.95
N ASP A 42 1.45 -6.57 -16.73
CA ASP A 42 0.63 -5.36 -16.70
C ASP A 42 -0.15 -5.33 -15.39
N PRO A 43 -0.04 -4.26 -14.58
CA PRO A 43 -0.82 -4.16 -13.35
C PRO A 43 -2.32 -4.39 -13.56
N ALA A 44 -2.86 -3.91 -14.69
CA ALA A 44 -4.29 -4.03 -14.98
C ALA A 44 -4.76 -5.48 -15.14
N ASP A 45 -3.85 -6.40 -15.48
CA ASP A 45 -4.18 -7.81 -15.70
C ASP A 45 -3.73 -8.72 -14.56
N SER A 46 -3.21 -8.14 -13.49
CA SER A 46 -2.64 -8.92 -12.39
C SER A 46 -3.69 -9.38 -11.38
N SER A 47 -3.40 -10.46 -10.66
CA SER A 47 -4.22 -10.90 -9.54
C SER A 47 -4.18 -9.88 -8.39
N ILE A 48 -3.09 -9.13 -8.28
CA ILE A 48 -2.93 -8.06 -7.30
C ILE A 48 -3.95 -6.95 -7.57
N GLN A 49 -4.17 -6.59 -8.82
CA GLN A 49 -5.15 -5.58 -9.22
C GLN A 49 -6.56 -5.96 -8.75
N ARG A 50 -6.95 -7.23 -8.89
CA ARG A 50 -8.25 -7.68 -8.44
C ARG A 50 -8.41 -7.53 -6.93
N ARG A 51 -7.38 -7.87 -6.16
CA ARG A 51 -7.39 -7.69 -4.70
C ARG A 51 -7.42 -6.21 -4.33
N PHE A 52 -6.66 -5.39 -5.05
CA PHE A 52 -6.63 -3.95 -4.83
C PHE A 52 -7.98 -3.31 -5.12
N ASN A 53 -8.63 -3.70 -6.21
CA ASN A 53 -9.96 -3.19 -6.55
C ASN A 53 -11.01 -3.59 -5.52
N ALA A 54 -10.94 -4.79 -4.98
CA ALA A 54 -11.86 -5.23 -3.92
C ALA A 54 -11.72 -4.33 -2.68
N LEU A 55 -10.48 -3.97 -2.32
CA LEU A 55 -10.21 -3.04 -1.24
C LEU A 55 -10.76 -1.63 -1.57
N ALA A 56 -10.44 -1.14 -2.77
CA ALA A 56 -10.78 0.23 -3.17
C ALA A 56 -12.29 0.45 -3.31
N THR A 57 -13.06 -0.60 -3.57
CA THR A 57 -14.51 -0.53 -3.75
C THR A 57 -15.29 -1.01 -2.53
N ALA A 58 -14.61 -1.47 -1.48
CA ALA A 58 -15.29 -1.91 -0.24
C ALA A 58 -15.95 -0.71 0.44
N ALA A 59 -17.24 -0.87 0.78
CA ALA A 59 -18.04 0.22 1.35
C ALA A 59 -18.10 0.18 2.88
N GLN A 60 -17.93 -0.99 3.47
CA GLN A 60 -18.06 -1.16 4.92
C GLN A 60 -16.68 -1.29 5.58
N THR A 61 -16.57 -0.72 6.77
CA THR A 61 -15.33 -0.74 7.56
C THR A 61 -14.79 -2.16 7.75
N ARG A 62 -15.69 -3.11 8.00
CA ARG A 62 -15.31 -4.51 8.21
C ARG A 62 -14.68 -5.12 6.95
N GLU A 63 -15.24 -4.84 5.79
CA GLU A 63 -14.69 -5.30 4.52
C GLU A 63 -13.34 -4.67 4.23
N ILE A 64 -13.21 -3.37 4.47
CA ILE A 64 -11.96 -2.67 4.31
C ILE A 64 -10.87 -3.30 5.19
N ALA A 65 -11.20 -3.58 6.45
CA ALA A 65 -10.25 -4.19 7.38
C ALA A 65 -9.82 -5.59 6.92
N GLN A 66 -10.75 -6.39 6.42
CA GLN A 66 -10.44 -7.74 5.91
C GLN A 66 -9.53 -7.69 4.69
N HIS A 67 -9.85 -6.82 3.72
CA HIS A 67 -9.03 -6.69 2.51
C HIS A 67 -7.65 -6.13 2.83
N LEU A 68 -7.57 -5.15 3.73
CA LEU A 68 -6.29 -4.62 4.18
C LEU A 68 -5.44 -5.67 4.86
N ARG A 69 -6.04 -6.47 5.75
CA ARG A 69 -5.32 -7.54 6.43
C ARG A 69 -4.70 -8.51 5.42
N GLY A 70 -5.47 -8.93 4.42
CA GLY A 70 -4.96 -9.80 3.37
C GLY A 70 -3.83 -9.16 2.57
N MET A 71 -3.98 -7.88 2.26
CA MET A 71 -2.95 -7.15 1.52
C MET A 71 -1.66 -6.99 2.34
N ILE A 72 -1.78 -6.69 3.63
CA ILE A 72 -0.62 -6.57 4.53
C ILE A 72 0.13 -7.89 4.63
N GLN A 73 -0.58 -9.02 4.63
CA GLN A 73 0.07 -10.34 4.63
C GLN A 73 0.91 -10.55 3.36
N LEU A 74 0.42 -10.08 2.21
CA LEU A 74 1.18 -10.15 0.97
C LEU A 74 2.42 -9.24 1.00
N LEU A 75 2.26 -8.02 1.52
CA LEU A 75 3.38 -7.09 1.67
C LEU A 75 4.44 -7.65 2.63
N ARG A 76 4.00 -8.26 3.71
CA ARG A 76 4.91 -8.90 4.67
C ARG A 76 5.71 -10.02 4.01
N ALA A 77 5.05 -10.90 3.27
CA ALA A 77 5.71 -12.00 2.60
C ALA A 77 6.72 -11.53 1.56
N ALA A 78 6.43 -10.42 0.88
CA ALA A 78 7.31 -9.83 -0.12
C ALA A 78 8.34 -8.86 0.46
N GLU A 79 8.28 -8.62 1.77
CA GLU A 79 9.16 -7.68 2.49
C GLU A 79 9.06 -6.26 1.95
N VAL A 80 7.84 -5.84 1.59
CA VAL A 80 7.56 -4.49 1.09
C VAL A 80 7.03 -3.63 2.24
N PRO A 81 7.73 -2.57 2.62
CA PRO A 81 7.27 -1.68 3.70
C PRO A 81 6.14 -0.76 3.24
N LEU A 82 5.46 -0.15 4.22
CA LEU A 82 4.32 0.73 4.01
C LEU A 82 4.39 1.89 5.00
N GLY A 83 3.98 3.08 4.57
CA GLY A 83 3.90 4.25 5.45
C GLY A 83 2.64 4.23 6.28
N TYR A 84 2.76 3.85 7.57
CA TYR A 84 1.60 3.64 8.43
C TYR A 84 0.96 4.94 8.93
N ALA A 85 1.72 6.02 9.04
CA ALA A 85 1.14 7.32 9.38
C ALA A 85 0.17 7.78 8.29
N GLN A 86 0.54 7.60 7.02
CA GLN A 86 -0.34 7.94 5.91
C GLN A 86 -1.53 7.00 5.84
N LEU A 87 -1.32 5.71 6.09
CA LEU A 87 -2.41 4.74 6.12
C LEU A 87 -3.45 5.10 7.19
N ALA A 88 -2.99 5.50 8.37
CA ALA A 88 -3.90 5.92 9.45
C ALA A 88 -4.75 7.12 9.03
N LYS A 89 -4.14 8.11 8.37
CA LYS A 89 -4.88 9.25 7.82
C LYS A 89 -5.89 8.81 6.76
N ASP A 90 -5.49 7.93 5.86
CA ASP A 90 -6.36 7.43 4.80
C ASP A 90 -7.58 6.71 5.39
N LEU A 91 -7.37 5.88 6.41
CA LEU A 91 -8.46 5.17 7.07
C LEU A 91 -9.43 6.12 7.77
N PHE A 92 -8.90 7.19 8.36
CA PHE A 92 -9.74 8.23 8.94
C PHE A 92 -10.63 8.90 7.88
N TYR A 93 -10.03 9.32 6.75
CA TYR A 93 -10.76 10.03 5.70
C TYR A 93 -11.70 9.13 4.90
N LEU A 94 -11.50 7.81 4.91
CA LEU A 94 -12.43 6.86 4.29
C LEU A 94 -13.81 6.83 4.97
N GLN A 95 -13.92 7.35 6.17
CA GLN A 95 -15.19 7.42 6.90
C GLN A 95 -16.15 8.45 6.33
N PHE A 96 -15.67 9.40 5.53
CA PHE A 96 -16.47 10.51 5.02
C PHE A 96 -16.56 10.41 3.49
N PRO A 97 -17.79 10.45 2.91
CA PRO A 97 -17.95 10.18 1.46
C PRO A 97 -17.08 11.05 0.55
N ASP A 98 -16.99 12.35 0.82
CA ASP A 98 -16.24 13.26 -0.05
C ASP A 98 -14.74 12.98 -0.03
N SER A 99 -14.17 12.80 1.15
CA SER A 99 -12.74 12.51 1.28
C SER A 99 -12.41 11.07 0.93
N ALA A 100 -13.34 10.13 1.12
CA ALA A 100 -13.14 8.74 0.73
C ALA A 100 -12.86 8.62 -0.76
N SER A 101 -13.59 9.37 -1.59
CA SER A 101 -13.35 9.38 -3.04
C SER A 101 -11.94 9.82 -3.39
N GLN A 102 -11.43 10.83 -2.69
CA GLN A 102 -10.08 11.34 -2.92
C GLN A 102 -9.01 10.34 -2.49
N VAL A 103 -9.22 9.66 -1.36
CA VAL A 103 -8.30 8.61 -0.90
C VAL A 103 -8.23 7.47 -1.93
N ARG A 104 -9.37 6.99 -2.39
CA ARG A 104 -9.44 5.91 -3.37
C ARG A 104 -8.80 6.30 -4.69
N LEU A 105 -9.03 7.54 -5.13
CA LEU A 105 -8.41 8.05 -6.35
C LEU A 105 -6.89 8.08 -6.24
N ARG A 106 -6.36 8.57 -5.12
CA ARG A 106 -4.92 8.62 -4.90
C ARG A 106 -4.31 7.22 -4.86
N TRP A 107 -4.97 6.28 -4.17
CA TRP A 107 -4.53 4.88 -4.15
C TRP A 107 -4.44 4.31 -5.56
N GLY A 108 -5.46 4.56 -6.39
CA GLY A 108 -5.47 4.10 -7.77
C GLY A 108 -4.38 4.74 -8.62
N GLN A 109 -4.20 6.05 -8.47
CA GLN A 109 -3.15 6.77 -9.19
C GLN A 109 -1.77 6.22 -8.84
N ASP A 110 -1.52 5.97 -7.56
CA ASP A 110 -0.24 5.44 -7.11
C ASP A 110 0.00 4.01 -7.61
N PHE A 111 -1.05 3.18 -7.63
CA PHE A 111 -0.94 1.81 -8.11
C PHE A 111 -0.67 1.73 -9.61
N TYR A 112 -1.33 2.57 -10.39
CA TYR A 112 -1.18 2.57 -11.86
C TYR A 112 -0.10 3.52 -12.36
N ALA A 113 0.58 4.24 -11.47
CA ALA A 113 1.56 5.23 -11.85
C ALA A 113 2.73 4.58 -12.60
N ILE A 114 3.12 5.21 -13.72
CA ILE A 114 4.34 4.86 -14.43
C ILE A 114 5.46 5.69 -13.79
N PRO A 115 6.60 5.08 -13.37
CA PRO A 115 7.72 5.86 -12.83
C PRO A 115 8.15 6.94 -13.81
N SER A 116 8.31 8.17 -13.30
CA SER A 116 8.79 9.28 -14.13
C SER A 116 10.27 9.10 -14.44
N GLU A 117 10.75 9.75 -15.50
CA GLU A 117 12.18 9.76 -15.83
C GLU A 117 13.02 10.29 -14.66
N ASN A 118 12.50 11.27 -13.93
CA ASN A 118 13.18 11.83 -12.77
C ASN A 118 13.33 10.80 -11.64
N ASP A 119 12.31 10.01 -11.38
CA ASP A 119 12.37 8.95 -10.38
C ASP A 119 13.39 7.88 -10.76
N GLN A 120 13.45 7.53 -12.03
CA GLN A 120 14.43 6.57 -12.55
C GLN A 120 15.85 7.11 -12.42
N ILE A 121 16.06 8.39 -12.69
CA ILE A 121 17.38 9.03 -12.57
C ILE A 121 17.80 9.05 -11.10
N GLU A 122 16.90 9.36 -10.18
CA GLU A 122 17.20 9.34 -8.75
C GLU A 122 17.58 7.94 -8.27
N GLU A 123 16.87 6.90 -8.73
CA GLU A 123 17.22 5.52 -8.41
C GLU A 123 18.60 5.14 -8.94
N GLU A 124 18.91 5.48 -10.19
CA GLU A 124 20.20 5.23 -10.79
C GLU A 124 21.32 5.95 -10.04
N THR A 125 21.09 7.19 -9.61
CA THR A 125 22.05 7.98 -8.85
C THR A 125 22.31 7.35 -7.48
N ASN A 126 21.29 6.78 -6.85
CA ASN A 126 21.42 6.15 -5.54
C ASN A 126 22.21 4.84 -5.60
N TYR A 127 22.24 4.17 -6.75
CA TYR A 127 23.01 2.94 -6.94
C TYR A 127 24.42 3.17 -7.45
N GLY A 128 24.71 4.39 -7.83
CA GLY A 128 26.04 4.78 -8.29
C GLY A 128 26.89 5.29 -7.14
#